data_ec9096e457bc27635a3456db191f1195
#
_entry.id   ec9096e457bc27635a3456db191f1195
#
_cell.length_a   1.000
_cell.length_b   1.000
_cell.length_c   1.000
_cell.angle_alpha   90.00
_cell.angle_beta   90.00
_cell.angle_gamma   90.00
#
_symmetry.space_group_name_H-M   'P 1'
#
loop_
_entity.id
_entity.type
_entity.pdbx_description
1 polymer ?
#
loop_
_entity_poly.entity_id
_entity_poly.type
_entity_poly.pdbx_seq_one_letter_code
_entity_poly.pdbx_strand_id
1 'polypeptide(L)'
;MSSHPDTPSQCVLIVDDDVSVTDTFSRMLRLEGYEVWAALSADEGLSLAQTHQPHAIILDLRMPLTSGLQFLRAIRAIPLLTNTPVAIVTGDYYLDEAHAAEIQALGAQLRYKPLWLEELVGLARDLLGGDPVD
;
A
#
# COMPACT_ATOMS: atom_id res chain seq x y z
N MET A 1 -22.73 -11.87 -4.01
CA MET A 1 -22.00 -12.16 -3.49
C MET A 1 -21.20 -12.85 -3.95
N SER A 2 -20.66 -12.99 -4.07
CA SER A 2 -20.04 -13.54 -4.70
C SER A 2 -18.85 -14.06 -4.29
N SER A 3 -18.39 -13.93 -3.23
CA SER A 3 -17.14 -14.49 -2.85
C SER A 3 -17.28 -15.95 -2.65
N HIS A 4 -16.33 -16.67 -3.08
CA HIS A 4 -16.29 -18.08 -2.84
C HIS A 4 -15.90 -18.32 -1.39
N PRO A 5 -16.59 -19.20 -0.69
CA PRO A 5 -16.23 -19.50 0.69
C PRO A 5 -14.81 -20.01 0.84
N ASP A 6 -14.30 -20.66 -0.20
CA ASP A 6 -12.98 -21.27 -0.13
C ASP A 6 -11.86 -20.33 -0.53
N THR A 7 -12.20 -19.13 -0.98
CA THR A 7 -11.20 -18.19 -1.46
C THR A 7 -11.02 -17.09 -0.43
N PRO A 8 -9.88 -17.06 0.27
CA PRO A 8 -9.67 -16.00 1.25
C PRO A 8 -9.58 -14.66 0.56
N SER A 9 -10.06 -13.63 1.23
CA SER A 9 -9.93 -12.27 0.74
C SER A 9 -8.47 -11.87 0.75
N GLN A 10 -8.05 -11.16 -0.27
CA GLN A 10 -6.72 -10.60 -0.27
C GLN A 10 -6.68 -9.39 0.65
N CYS A 11 -5.58 -9.22 1.34
CA CYS A 11 -5.41 -8.22 2.37
C CYS A 11 -4.52 -7.09 1.88
N VAL A 12 -4.99 -5.87 2.05
CA VAL A 12 -4.24 -4.66 1.70
C VAL A 12 -4.02 -3.85 2.97
N LEU A 13 -2.80 -3.41 3.19
CA LEU A 13 -2.47 -2.51 4.28
C LEU A 13 -2.28 -1.10 3.72
N ILE A 14 -2.96 -0.13 4.33
CA ILE A 14 -2.83 1.28 3.95
C ILE A 14 -2.13 1.99 5.10
N VAL A 15 -1.07 2.73 4.79
CA VAL A 15 -0.30 3.48 5.79
C VAL A 15 -0.25 4.93 5.36
N ASP A 16 -0.95 5.79 6.07
CA ASP A 16 -1.01 7.22 5.76
C ASP A 16 -1.49 7.94 7.01
N ASP A 17 -0.83 9.02 7.39
CA ASP A 17 -1.21 9.73 8.61
C ASP A 17 -2.47 10.57 8.45
N ASP A 18 -2.99 10.70 7.23
CA ASP A 18 -4.22 11.44 6.98
C ASP A 18 -5.41 10.49 7.15
N VAL A 19 -6.19 10.74 8.20
CA VAL A 19 -7.35 9.90 8.52
C VAL A 19 -8.36 9.87 7.37
N SER A 20 -8.55 11.00 6.70
CA SER A 20 -9.49 11.06 5.58
C SER A 20 -9.06 10.14 4.45
N VAL A 21 -7.77 10.12 4.16
CA VAL A 21 -7.24 9.27 3.08
C VAL A 21 -7.39 7.80 3.44
N THR A 22 -6.95 7.42 4.65
CA THR A 22 -7.05 6.00 5.05
C THR A 22 -8.49 5.54 5.07
N ASP A 23 -9.40 6.41 5.54
CA ASP A 23 -10.81 6.06 5.62
C ASP A 23 -11.40 5.87 4.23
N THR A 24 -11.13 6.81 3.34
CA THR A 24 -11.66 6.77 1.99
C THR A 24 -11.11 5.58 1.22
N PHE A 25 -9.80 5.39 1.25
CA PHE A 25 -9.18 4.28 0.55
C PHE A 25 -9.65 2.93 1.10
N SER A 26 -9.78 2.84 2.43
CA SER A 26 -10.25 1.59 3.05
C SER A 26 -11.65 1.24 2.59
N ARG A 27 -12.54 2.23 2.55
CA ARG A 27 -13.91 1.98 2.09
C ARG A 27 -13.96 1.53 0.64
N MET A 28 -13.20 2.21 -0.19
CA MET A 28 -13.17 1.90 -1.62
C MET A 28 -12.72 0.46 -1.84
N LEU A 29 -11.64 0.06 -1.16
CA LEU A 29 -11.09 -1.27 -1.37
C LEU A 29 -11.96 -2.36 -0.74
N ARG A 30 -12.59 -2.07 0.40
CA ARG A 30 -13.50 -3.03 1.00
C ARG A 30 -14.70 -3.27 0.12
N LEU A 31 -15.18 -2.24 -0.56
CA LEU A 31 -16.29 -2.40 -1.49
C LEU A 31 -15.93 -3.31 -2.65
N GLU A 32 -14.64 -3.39 -2.97
CA GLU A 32 -14.17 -4.28 -4.03
C GLU A 32 -13.87 -5.69 -3.52
N GLY A 33 -14.11 -5.95 -2.25
CA GLY A 33 -13.96 -7.29 -1.69
C GLY A 33 -12.64 -7.56 -0.99
N TYR A 34 -11.79 -6.55 -0.83
CA TYR A 34 -10.52 -6.74 -0.14
C TYR A 34 -10.70 -6.62 1.36
N GLU A 35 -9.87 -7.36 2.11
CA GLU A 35 -9.70 -7.11 3.52
C GLU A 35 -8.70 -5.96 3.65
N VAL A 36 -9.00 -4.96 4.50
CA VAL A 36 -8.15 -3.78 4.58
C VAL A 36 -7.81 -3.49 6.03
N TRP A 37 -6.52 -3.29 6.27
CA TRP A 37 -6.01 -2.77 7.53
C TRP A 37 -5.45 -1.39 7.25
N ALA A 38 -5.62 -0.48 8.19
CA ALA A 38 -5.15 0.89 8.02
C ALA A 38 -4.32 1.31 9.22
N ALA A 39 -3.20 1.95 8.96
CA ALA A 39 -2.33 2.48 9.98
C ALA A 39 -2.12 3.96 9.75
N LEU A 40 -2.04 4.73 10.84
CA LEU A 40 -1.85 6.17 10.76
C LEU A 40 -0.40 6.57 11.02
N SER A 41 0.48 5.60 11.20
CA SER A 41 1.90 5.84 11.39
C SER A 41 2.70 4.68 10.85
N ALA A 42 3.99 4.91 10.64
CA ALA A 42 4.87 3.85 10.18
C ALA A 42 5.02 2.74 11.22
N ASP A 43 5.10 3.09 12.50
CA ASP A 43 5.24 2.08 13.54
C ASP A 43 4.02 1.17 13.61
N GLU A 44 2.84 1.75 13.55
CA GLU A 44 1.61 0.96 13.51
C GLU A 44 1.57 0.12 12.25
N GLY A 45 1.98 0.70 11.12
CA GLY A 45 2.02 -0.02 9.86
C GLY A 45 2.94 -1.22 9.90
N LEU A 46 4.12 -1.09 10.49
CA LEU A 46 5.04 -2.22 10.62
C LEU A 46 4.44 -3.31 11.49
N SER A 47 3.81 -2.92 12.60
CA SER A 47 3.19 -3.88 13.49
C SER A 47 2.09 -4.66 12.79
N LEU A 48 1.23 -3.96 12.06
CA LEU A 48 0.14 -4.60 11.32
C LEU A 48 0.68 -5.48 10.19
N ALA A 49 1.73 -5.03 9.52
CA ALA A 49 2.32 -5.82 8.44
C ALA A 49 2.88 -7.14 8.95
N GLN A 50 3.55 -7.10 10.10
CA GLN A 50 4.11 -8.31 10.68
C GLN A 50 3.03 -9.26 11.20
N THR A 51 1.96 -8.70 11.75
CA THR A 51 0.88 -9.51 12.31
C THR A 51 0.01 -10.12 11.23
N HIS A 52 -0.36 -9.34 10.22
CA HIS A 52 -1.35 -9.75 9.23
C HIS A 52 -0.76 -10.19 7.90
N GLN A 53 0.50 -9.89 7.67
CA GLN A 53 1.21 -10.25 6.44
C GLN A 53 0.37 -9.92 5.20
N PRO A 54 0.16 -8.62 4.94
CA PRO A 54 -0.71 -8.21 3.84
C PRO A 54 -0.16 -8.66 2.49
N HIS A 55 -1.04 -8.80 1.53
CA HIS A 55 -0.66 -9.18 0.18
C HIS A 55 -0.16 -7.96 -0.60
N ALA A 56 -0.49 -6.76 -0.17
CA ALA A 56 -0.03 -5.53 -0.79
C ALA A 56 -0.07 -4.39 0.23
N ILE A 57 0.79 -3.41 0.05
CA ILE A 57 0.87 -2.25 0.93
C ILE A 57 0.79 -0.99 0.08
N ILE A 58 -0.09 -0.07 0.47
CA ILE A 58 -0.19 1.25 -0.14
C ILE A 58 0.19 2.26 0.94
N LEU A 59 1.19 3.09 0.65
CA LEU A 59 1.76 3.89 1.70
C LEU A 59 2.06 5.31 1.23
N ASP A 60 1.91 6.28 2.12
CA ASP A 60 2.24 7.66 1.84
C ASP A 60 3.73 7.89 2.08
N LEU A 61 4.34 8.73 1.25
CA LEU A 61 5.75 9.03 1.39
C LEU A 61 6.02 9.93 2.57
N ARG A 62 5.16 10.91 2.81
CA ARG A 62 5.39 11.90 3.84
C ARG A 62 4.55 11.62 5.06
N MET A 63 5.22 11.16 6.10
CA MET A 63 4.59 10.91 7.39
C MET A 63 5.48 11.49 8.48
N PRO A 64 4.89 11.95 9.60
CA PRO A 64 5.68 12.45 10.72
C PRO A 64 6.60 11.35 11.25
N LEU A 65 7.77 11.73 11.71
CA LEU A 65 8.73 10.88 12.40
C LEU A 65 9.42 9.85 11.51
N THR A 66 8.67 9.13 10.71
CA THR A 66 9.25 8.09 9.83
C THR A 66 8.65 8.23 8.45
N SER A 67 9.49 8.46 7.46
CA SER A 67 9.02 8.63 6.09
C SER A 67 8.60 7.29 5.49
N GLY A 68 7.83 7.37 4.41
CA GLY A 68 7.46 6.17 3.67
C GLY A 68 8.66 5.42 3.14
N LEU A 69 9.72 6.12 2.77
CA LEU A 69 10.92 5.46 2.27
C LEU A 69 11.59 4.64 3.38
N GLN A 70 11.66 5.18 4.59
CA GLN A 70 12.20 4.44 5.72
C GLN A 70 11.33 3.21 6.02
N PHE A 71 10.03 3.36 5.93
CA PHE A 71 9.11 2.24 6.11
C PHE A 71 9.36 1.17 5.04
N LEU A 72 9.50 1.58 3.79
CA LEU A 72 9.77 0.65 2.69
C LEU A 72 11.07 -0.12 2.91
N ARG A 73 12.12 0.57 3.33
CA ARG A 73 13.38 -0.09 3.66
C ARG A 73 13.19 -1.13 4.74
N ALA A 74 12.42 -0.80 5.78
CA ALA A 74 12.17 -1.74 6.87
C ALA A 74 11.40 -2.96 6.39
N ILE A 75 10.41 -2.78 5.55
CA ILE A 75 9.64 -3.89 4.98
C ILE A 75 10.54 -4.82 4.18
N ARG A 76 11.42 -4.25 3.36
CA ARG A 76 12.32 -5.06 2.54
C ARG A 76 13.34 -5.84 3.38
N ALA A 77 13.62 -5.39 4.60
CA ALA A 77 14.55 -6.07 5.49
C ALA A 77 13.91 -7.18 6.31
N ILE A 78 12.59 -7.27 6.35
CA ILE A 78 11.89 -8.31 7.11
C ILE A 78 11.65 -9.50 6.18
N PRO A 79 12.18 -10.69 6.51
CA PRO A 79 12.14 -11.82 5.58
C PRO A 79 10.76 -12.16 5.06
N LEU A 80 9.74 -12.15 5.92
CA LEU A 80 8.38 -12.49 5.49
C LEU A 80 7.75 -11.42 4.61
N LEU A 81 8.30 -10.23 4.59
CA LEU A 81 7.72 -9.09 3.88
C LEU A 81 8.60 -8.59 2.73
N THR A 82 9.75 -9.23 2.53
CA THR A 82 10.74 -8.76 1.56
C THR A 82 10.17 -8.59 0.17
N ASN A 83 9.25 -9.45 -0.24
CA ASN A 83 8.69 -9.42 -1.59
C ASN A 83 7.27 -8.88 -1.64
N THR A 84 6.76 -8.36 -0.53
CA THR A 84 5.40 -7.81 -0.52
C THR A 84 5.31 -6.62 -1.48
N PRO A 85 4.37 -6.64 -2.42
CA PRO A 85 4.21 -5.51 -3.34
C PRO A 85 3.85 -4.23 -2.60
N VAL A 86 4.51 -3.15 -2.93
CA VAL A 86 4.30 -1.86 -2.28
C VAL A 86 4.11 -0.79 -3.34
N ALA A 87 3.15 0.10 -3.12
CA ALA A 87 3.02 1.34 -3.89
C ALA A 87 3.12 2.51 -2.92
N ILE A 88 3.89 3.51 -3.31
CA ILE A 88 3.95 4.77 -2.59
C ILE A 88 3.07 5.75 -3.34
N VAL A 89 2.10 6.34 -2.63
CA VAL A 89 1.18 7.32 -3.18
C VAL A 89 1.44 8.63 -2.47
N THR A 90 1.88 9.65 -3.19
CA THR A 90 2.32 10.88 -2.56
C THR A 90 1.78 12.11 -3.27
N GLY A 91 1.59 13.20 -2.51
CA GLY A 91 1.30 14.50 -3.08
C GLY A 91 2.56 15.31 -3.39
N ASP A 92 3.74 14.74 -3.19
CA ASP A 92 4.98 15.46 -3.42
C ASP A 92 5.41 15.30 -4.87
N TYR A 93 5.09 16.30 -5.69
CA TYR A 93 5.44 16.28 -7.11
C TYR A 93 6.89 16.67 -7.36
N TYR A 94 7.61 17.05 -6.31
CA TYR A 94 9.00 17.50 -6.45
C TYR A 94 9.96 16.53 -5.80
N LEU A 95 9.58 15.26 -5.77
CA LEU A 95 10.45 14.21 -5.26
C LEU A 95 11.73 14.18 -6.08
N ASP A 96 12.89 14.22 -5.42
CA ASP A 96 14.14 14.26 -6.15
C ASP A 96 14.46 12.91 -6.78
N GLU A 97 15.39 12.93 -7.72
CA GLU A 97 15.71 11.74 -8.50
C GLU A 97 16.31 10.63 -7.66
N ALA A 98 17.09 11.00 -6.65
CA ALA A 98 17.73 9.99 -5.80
C ALA A 98 16.70 9.19 -5.01
N HIS A 99 15.70 9.88 -4.46
CA HIS A 99 14.64 9.19 -3.72
C HIS A 99 13.77 8.36 -4.65
N ALA A 100 13.42 8.92 -5.81
CA ALA A 100 12.62 8.18 -6.79
C ALA A 100 13.34 6.92 -7.26
N ALA A 101 14.65 7.03 -7.48
CA ALA A 101 15.44 5.88 -7.90
C ALA A 101 15.51 4.82 -6.83
N GLU A 102 15.64 5.23 -5.57
CA GLU A 102 15.67 4.26 -4.47
C GLU A 102 14.33 3.54 -4.34
N ILE A 103 13.22 4.28 -4.44
CA ILE A 103 11.89 3.67 -4.40
C ILE A 103 11.77 2.60 -5.47
N GLN A 104 12.20 2.93 -6.67
CA GLN A 104 12.15 1.98 -7.77
C GLN A 104 13.08 0.80 -7.54
N ALA A 105 14.28 1.05 -7.04
CA ALA A 105 15.25 -0.01 -6.75
C ALA A 105 14.74 -0.97 -5.68
N LEU A 106 13.92 -0.48 -4.76
CA LEU A 106 13.30 -1.31 -3.74
C LEU A 106 12.04 -2.00 -4.24
N GLY A 107 11.74 -1.88 -5.52
CA GLY A 107 10.65 -2.59 -6.15
C GLY A 107 9.27 -2.02 -5.87
N ALA A 108 9.18 -0.78 -5.44
CA ALA A 108 7.88 -0.16 -5.18
C ALA A 108 7.44 0.67 -6.39
N GLN A 109 6.13 0.76 -6.56
CA GLN A 109 5.56 1.65 -7.56
C GLN A 109 5.36 3.02 -6.94
N LEU A 110 5.42 4.05 -7.77
CA LEU A 110 5.20 5.43 -7.32
C LEU A 110 4.01 6.00 -8.05
N ARG A 111 3.07 6.54 -7.29
CA ARG A 111 1.88 7.20 -7.85
C ARG A 111 1.69 8.52 -7.15
N TYR A 112 0.97 9.43 -7.79
CA TYR A 112 0.76 10.77 -7.23
C TYR A 112 -0.71 10.98 -6.88
N LYS A 113 -0.94 11.64 -5.74
CA LYS A 113 -2.28 12.01 -5.31
C LYS A 113 -2.80 13.15 -6.20
N PRO A 114 -4.10 13.25 -6.39
CA PRO A 114 -5.12 12.38 -5.81
C PRO A 114 -5.29 11.10 -6.63
N LEU A 115 -5.71 10.03 -5.97
CA LEU A 115 -6.10 8.82 -6.66
C LEU A 115 -7.62 8.70 -6.61
N TRP A 116 -8.23 8.59 -7.76
CA TRP A 116 -9.67 8.38 -7.85
C TRP A 116 -9.96 6.89 -7.70
N LEU A 117 -11.23 6.56 -7.51
CA LEU A 117 -11.63 5.18 -7.26
C LEU A 117 -11.03 4.20 -8.27
N GLU A 118 -11.15 4.50 -9.55
CA GLU A 118 -10.70 3.57 -10.58
C GLU A 118 -9.19 3.39 -10.55
N GLU A 119 -8.48 4.48 -10.25
CA GLU A 119 -7.02 4.41 -10.17
C GLU A 119 -6.58 3.62 -8.96
N LEU A 120 -7.24 3.81 -7.82
CA LEU A 120 -6.91 3.08 -6.61
C LEU A 120 -7.19 1.59 -6.79
N VAL A 121 -8.35 1.25 -7.34
CA VAL A 121 -8.71 -0.14 -7.56
C VAL A 121 -7.75 -0.79 -8.55
N GLY A 122 -7.39 -0.06 -9.60
CA GLY A 122 -6.41 -0.56 -10.57
C GLY A 122 -5.06 -0.78 -9.96
N LEU A 123 -4.62 0.13 -9.09
CA LEU A 123 -3.35 0.00 -8.40
C LEU A 123 -3.33 -1.24 -7.51
N ALA A 124 -4.39 -1.43 -6.72
CA ALA A 124 -4.48 -2.60 -5.85
C ALA A 124 -4.44 -3.89 -6.67
N ARG A 125 -5.16 -3.90 -7.77
CA ARG A 125 -5.17 -5.08 -8.65
C ARG A 125 -3.78 -5.37 -9.21
N ASP A 126 -3.07 -4.33 -9.62
CA ASP A 126 -1.70 -4.49 -10.14
C ASP A 126 -0.77 -5.04 -9.07
N LEU A 127 -0.85 -4.50 -7.85
CA LEU A 127 -0.01 -4.95 -6.75
C LEU A 127 -0.28 -6.40 -6.40
N LEU A 128 -1.53 -6.81 -6.49
CA LEU A 128 -1.92 -8.16 -6.10
C LEU A 128 -1.72 -9.17 -7.24
N GLY A 129 -1.00 -8.78 -8.27
CA GLY A 129 -0.73 -9.65 -9.38
C GLY A 129 -1.94 -9.84 -10.28
N GLY A 130 -2.76 -8.84 -10.38
CA GLY A 130 -4.03 -8.84 -10.92
C GLY A 130 -4.27 -9.63 -12.13
N ASP A 131 -5.48 -9.93 -12.49
CA ASP A 131 -5.76 -10.65 -13.55
C ASP A 131 -5.86 -9.89 -14.71
N PRO A 132 -5.07 -10.03 -15.50
CA PRO A 132 -5.18 -9.31 -16.68
C PRO A 132 -6.33 -9.73 -17.48
N VAL A 133 -7.04 -10.44 -17.35
CA VAL A 133 -8.00 -10.70 -18.03
C VAL A 133 -8.19 -10.95 -18.83
N ASP A 134 -8.13 -11.14 -18.81
CA ASP A 134 -8.37 -11.36 -19.41
C ASP A 134 -8.86 -11.36 -19.88
#